data_c9b93a5a4aba23346a1cfd26a267bae9
#
_entry.id   c9b93a5a4aba23346a1cfd26a267bae9
#
_cell.length_a   1.000
_cell.length_b   1.000
_cell.length_c   1.000
_cell.angle_alpha   90.00
_cell.angle_beta   90.00
_cell.angle_gamma   90.00
#
_symmetry.space_group_name_H-M   'P 1'
#
loop_
_entity.id
_entity.type
_entity.pdbx_description
1 polymer ?
#
loop_
_entity_poly.entity_id
_entity_poly.type
_entity_poly.pdbx_seq_one_letter_code
_entity_poly.pdbx_strand_id
1 'polypeptide(L)'
;MSDPVTTNGADATANPVVSAPGKTVTLTDATYESVVIQSELPVVVDFWAQYCQPCLAIAPALEMLAEEFAGRLVIAKLNCEDYPELKEKLGIHGIPHLLVYHKGEIIKRHVGSAPRSTFRALFESTLVD
;
A
#
# COMPACT_ATOMS: atom_id res chain seq x y z
N MET A 1 -21.11 4.83 13.56
CA MET A 1 -21.07 5.33 13.20
C MET A 1 -20.98 5.26 13.03
N SER A 2 -20.83 4.80 12.76
CA SER A 2 -20.72 5.05 12.29
C SER A 2 -20.48 4.82 11.93
N ASP A 3 -20.50 4.37 11.64
CA ASP A 3 -20.33 4.62 11.08
C ASP A 3 -20.04 4.37 10.74
N PRO A 4 -20.12 3.94 10.55
CA PRO A 4 -19.95 4.19 9.98
C PRO A 4 -19.77 4.10 9.71
N VAL A 5 -19.70 3.79 9.45
CA VAL A 5 -19.64 4.29 9.11
C VAL A 5 -19.56 4.41 8.95
N THR A 6 -19.49 4.08 8.71
CA THR A 6 -19.47 4.70 8.49
C THR A 6 -19.33 4.95 8.43
N THR A 7 -19.26 4.73 8.23
CA THR A 7 -19.15 5.42 8.07
C THR A 7 -18.96 5.75 8.08
N ASN A 8 -18.86 5.65 7.92
CA ASN A 8 -18.61 6.35 7.83
C ASN A 8 -18.38 6.68 8.10
N GLY A 9 -18.14 6.45 8.35
CA GLY A 9 -17.96 7.09 8.41
C GLY A 9 -17.56 7.30 8.77
N ALA A 10 -17.50 7.24 8.91
CA ALA A 10 -17.14 7.57 9.16
C ALA A 10 -16.75 7.69 9.62
N ASP A 11 -16.54 7.62 9.59
CA ASP A 11 -16.17 7.81 9.92
C ASP A 11 -15.69 7.79 10.22
N ALA A 12 -15.45 7.80 10.37
CA ALA A 12 -15.10 7.78 10.37
C ALA A 12 -14.60 7.65 10.77
N THR A 13 -14.09 7.44 10.79
CA THR A 13 -13.77 7.12 11.03
C THR A 13 -13.18 6.50 11.16
N ALA A 14 -12.93 6.12 11.35
CA ALA A 14 -12.51 5.47 11.36
C ALA A 14 -11.78 4.83 10.78
N ASN A 15 -11.28 4.27 10.67
CA ASN A 15 -10.62 3.77 9.95
C ASN A 15 -11.10 2.95 9.14
N PRO A 16 -11.56 3.04 8.85
CA PRO A 16 -12.28 2.37 7.99
C PRO A 16 -11.68 1.91 6.86
N VAL A 17 -10.88 2.31 6.84
CA VAL A 17 -10.33 2.28 5.74
C VAL A 17 -9.63 1.08 5.41
N VAL A 18 -9.24 0.39 6.34
CA VAL A 18 -8.64 -0.83 6.10
C VAL A 18 -9.73 -1.75 5.86
N SER A 19 -10.12 -1.82 4.68
CA SER A 19 -11.19 -2.56 4.34
C SER A 19 -10.98 -3.99 4.65
N ALA A 20 -11.33 -4.91 3.89
CA ALA A 20 -11.32 -6.31 4.22
C ALA A 20 -9.88 -6.78 4.41
N PRO A 21 -9.55 -7.45 5.51
CA PRO A 21 -8.24 -8.06 5.66
C PRO A 21 -7.99 -9.02 4.50
N GLY A 22 -6.77 -9.05 4.03
CA GLY A 22 -6.40 -9.91 2.95
C GLY A 22 -6.61 -9.33 1.58
N LYS A 23 -7.03 -8.06 1.50
CA LYS A 23 -7.19 -7.37 0.23
C LYS A 23 -6.25 -6.18 0.17
N THR A 24 -5.89 -5.80 -1.05
CA THR A 24 -5.13 -4.56 -1.22
C THR A 24 -6.07 -3.38 -1.01
N VAL A 25 -5.50 -2.27 -0.56
CA VAL A 25 -6.25 -1.05 -0.28
C VAL A 25 -5.95 -0.03 -1.37
N THR A 26 -6.98 0.54 -1.98
CA THR A 26 -6.79 1.59 -2.98
C THR A 26 -6.66 2.92 -2.27
N LEU A 27 -5.55 3.62 -2.53
CA LEU A 27 -5.28 4.90 -1.88
C LEU A 27 -5.65 6.07 -2.76
N THR A 28 -5.97 7.17 -2.09
CA THR A 28 -6.05 8.48 -2.71
C THR A 28 -5.12 9.39 -1.93
N ASP A 29 -4.90 10.62 -2.43
CA ASP A 29 -4.10 11.56 -1.65
C ASP A 29 -4.80 11.91 -0.34
N ALA A 30 -6.14 11.87 -0.31
CA ALA A 30 -6.88 12.18 0.90
C ALA A 30 -6.76 11.10 1.96
N THR A 31 -6.54 9.84 1.56
CA THR A 31 -6.47 8.75 2.52
C THR A 31 -5.03 8.33 2.86
N TYR A 32 -4.05 8.95 2.21
CA TYR A 32 -2.66 8.54 2.39
C TYR A 32 -2.22 8.67 3.85
N GLU A 33 -2.55 9.79 4.47
CA GLU A 33 -2.15 10.02 5.85
C GLU A 33 -2.74 8.97 6.79
N SER A 34 -4.04 8.75 6.71
CA SER A 34 -4.69 7.87 7.67
C SER A 34 -4.36 6.40 7.43
N VAL A 35 -4.25 5.97 6.17
CA VAL A 35 -4.00 4.56 5.87
C VAL A 35 -2.53 4.21 6.02
N VAL A 36 -1.64 5.09 5.57
CA VAL A 36 -0.23 4.76 5.49
C VAL A 36 0.54 5.29 6.68
N ILE A 37 0.42 6.59 6.95
CA ILE A 37 1.26 7.23 7.95
C ILE A 37 0.84 6.85 9.36
N GLN A 38 -0.46 6.80 9.61
CA GLN A 38 -0.98 6.54 10.94
C GLN A 38 -1.21 5.06 11.24
N SER A 39 -0.85 4.18 10.32
CA SER A 39 -1.07 2.76 10.50
C SER A 39 -0.20 2.19 11.59
N GLU A 40 -0.75 1.29 12.40
CA GLU A 40 0.04 0.58 13.41
C GLU A 40 0.75 -0.62 12.81
N LEU A 41 0.25 -1.12 11.68
CA LEU A 41 0.91 -2.22 10.98
C LEU A 41 1.83 -1.64 9.90
N PRO A 42 2.87 -2.38 9.51
CA PRO A 42 3.65 -1.97 8.34
C PRO A 42 2.76 -1.87 7.12
N VAL A 43 3.05 -0.92 6.25
CA VAL A 43 2.27 -0.70 5.03
C VAL A 43 3.21 -0.68 3.85
N VAL A 44 2.89 -1.50 2.85
CA VAL A 44 3.60 -1.49 1.58
C VAL A 44 2.75 -0.70 0.60
N VAL A 45 3.31 0.36 0.02
CA VAL A 45 2.59 1.17 -0.96
C VAL A 45 3.16 0.88 -2.34
N ASP A 46 2.31 0.39 -3.22
CA ASP A 46 2.66 0.08 -4.61
C ASP A 46 2.25 1.25 -5.49
N PHE A 47 3.23 1.98 -6.01
CA PHE A 47 2.99 3.08 -6.93
C PHE A 47 2.98 2.52 -8.34
N TRP A 48 1.88 2.68 -9.05
CA TRP A 48 1.65 2.03 -10.35
C TRP A 48 0.90 2.95 -11.30
N ALA A 49 0.76 2.52 -12.54
CA ALA A 49 -0.03 3.25 -13.55
C ALA A 49 -0.61 2.24 -14.53
N GLN A 50 -1.71 2.62 -15.16
CA GLN A 50 -2.42 1.72 -16.07
C GLN A 50 -1.59 1.34 -17.29
N TYR A 51 -0.72 2.25 -17.75
CA TYR A 51 0.11 1.99 -18.93
C TYR A 51 1.36 1.20 -18.60
N CYS A 52 1.61 0.91 -17.35
CA CYS A 52 2.86 0.28 -16.93
C CYS A 52 2.70 -1.23 -16.93
N GLN A 53 3.22 -1.90 -17.95
CA GLN A 53 3.11 -3.36 -18.05
C GLN A 53 3.78 -4.08 -16.89
N PRO A 54 4.99 -3.70 -16.47
CA PRO A 54 5.57 -4.37 -15.29
C PRO A 54 4.73 -4.19 -14.02
N CYS A 55 4.04 -3.05 -13.88
CA CYS A 55 3.15 -2.85 -12.75
C CYS A 55 2.00 -3.83 -12.78
N LEU A 56 1.42 -4.02 -13.95
CA LEU A 56 0.31 -4.95 -14.11
C LEU A 56 0.76 -6.38 -13.91
N ALA A 57 1.99 -6.68 -14.29
CA ALA A 57 2.52 -8.03 -14.17
C ALA A 57 2.65 -8.47 -12.72
N ILE A 58 2.97 -7.55 -11.80
CA ILE A 58 3.14 -7.94 -10.40
C ILE A 58 1.85 -7.85 -9.60
N ALA A 59 0.78 -7.31 -10.18
CA ALA A 59 -0.47 -7.13 -9.45
C ALA A 59 -1.02 -8.43 -8.86
N PRO A 60 -1.07 -9.55 -9.62
CA PRO A 60 -1.59 -10.78 -9.02
C PRO A 60 -0.76 -11.27 -7.85
N ALA A 61 0.57 -11.12 -7.93
CA ALA A 61 1.44 -11.53 -6.83
C ALA A 61 1.16 -10.71 -5.58
N LEU A 62 0.95 -9.41 -5.74
CA LEU A 62 0.65 -8.56 -4.59
C LEU A 62 -0.70 -8.89 -3.97
N GLU A 63 -1.69 -9.25 -4.79
CA GLU A 63 -2.97 -9.67 -4.24
C GLU A 63 -2.83 -10.96 -3.43
N MET A 64 -2.04 -11.91 -3.92
CA MET A 64 -1.79 -13.14 -3.19
C MET A 64 -1.07 -12.86 -1.87
N LEU A 65 -0.10 -11.95 -1.90
CA LEU A 65 0.65 -11.63 -0.69
C LEU A 65 -0.20 -10.86 0.31
N ALA A 66 -1.13 -10.03 -0.17
CA ALA A 66 -2.06 -9.35 0.73
C ALA A 66 -2.87 -10.38 1.52
N GLU A 67 -3.25 -11.47 0.87
CA GLU A 67 -3.98 -12.52 1.54
C GLU A 67 -3.09 -13.26 2.52
N GLU A 68 -1.87 -13.58 2.09
CA GLU A 68 -0.93 -14.32 2.92
C GLU A 68 -0.56 -13.55 4.19
N PHE A 69 -0.40 -12.24 4.08
CA PHE A 69 0.05 -11.41 5.20
C PHE A 69 -1.07 -10.68 5.92
N ALA A 70 -2.31 -11.11 5.70
CA ALA A 70 -3.47 -10.46 6.32
C ALA A 70 -3.28 -10.37 7.83
N GLY A 71 -3.55 -9.18 8.37
CA GLY A 71 -3.41 -8.95 9.81
C GLY A 71 -2.01 -8.64 10.27
N ARG A 72 -1.01 -8.79 9.40
CA ARG A 72 0.38 -8.53 9.78
C ARG A 72 0.97 -7.33 9.05
N LEU A 73 0.54 -7.10 7.82
CA LEU A 73 0.89 -5.87 7.11
C LEU A 73 -0.21 -5.55 6.11
N VAL A 74 -0.18 -4.33 5.62
CA VAL A 74 -1.17 -3.84 4.68
C VAL A 74 -0.48 -3.56 3.37
N ILE A 75 -1.09 -3.98 2.25
CA ILE A 75 -0.60 -3.64 0.93
C ILE A 75 -1.59 -2.66 0.33
N ALA A 76 -1.10 -1.46 -0.01
CA ALA A 76 -1.93 -0.40 -0.55
C ALA A 76 -1.41 -0.03 -1.92
N LYS A 77 -2.28 0.48 -2.79
CA LYS A 77 -1.94 0.79 -4.17
C LYS A 77 -2.33 2.22 -4.47
N LEU A 78 -1.42 2.94 -5.11
CA LEU A 78 -1.67 4.32 -5.51
C LEU A 78 -1.34 4.50 -6.98
N ASN A 79 -2.34 4.95 -7.75
CA ASN A 79 -2.14 5.21 -9.17
C ASN A 79 -1.46 6.56 -9.32
N CYS A 80 -0.22 6.54 -9.80
CA CYS A 80 0.59 7.76 -9.91
C CYS A 80 0.01 8.78 -10.85
N GLU A 81 -0.75 8.34 -11.84
CA GLU A 81 -1.31 9.26 -12.81
C GLU A 81 -2.34 10.17 -12.19
N ASP A 82 -3.03 9.67 -11.17
CA ASP A 82 -4.07 10.47 -10.52
C ASP A 82 -3.50 11.47 -9.54
N TYR A 83 -2.27 11.24 -9.06
CA TYR A 83 -1.69 12.06 -7.99
C TYR A 83 -0.24 12.41 -8.29
N PRO A 84 0.01 13.17 -9.36
CA PRO A 84 1.39 13.47 -9.76
C PRO A 84 2.17 14.26 -8.72
N GLU A 85 1.50 15.08 -7.92
CA GLU A 85 2.20 15.86 -6.91
C GLU A 85 2.73 14.99 -5.79
N LEU A 86 1.93 14.00 -5.39
CA LEU A 86 2.35 13.07 -4.35
C LEU A 86 3.51 12.21 -4.86
N LYS A 87 3.41 11.79 -6.11
CA LYS A 87 4.48 11.02 -6.75
C LYS A 87 5.80 11.78 -6.69
N GLU A 88 5.76 13.04 -7.05
CA GLU A 88 6.98 13.85 -7.06
C GLU A 88 7.51 14.10 -5.66
N LYS A 89 6.61 14.41 -4.74
CA LYS A 89 6.99 14.68 -3.36
C LYS A 89 7.70 13.49 -2.73
N LEU A 90 7.31 12.29 -3.08
CA LEU A 90 7.88 11.08 -2.51
C LEU A 90 9.09 10.55 -3.28
N GLY A 91 9.46 11.20 -4.38
CA GLY A 91 10.63 10.80 -5.15
C GLY A 91 10.41 9.55 -5.96
N ILE A 92 9.20 9.34 -6.47
CA ILE A 92 8.89 8.18 -7.27
C ILE A 92 9.24 8.47 -8.71
N HIS A 93 10.36 7.92 -9.19
CA HIS A 93 10.84 8.18 -10.53
C HIS A 93 10.66 7.03 -11.49
N GLY A 94 10.61 5.81 -10.99
CA GLY A 94 10.35 4.63 -11.81
C GLY A 94 9.24 3.83 -11.20
N ILE A 95 8.48 3.11 -12.00
CA ILE A 95 7.40 2.27 -11.49
C ILE A 95 7.49 0.89 -12.14
N PRO A 96 7.01 -0.18 -11.46
CA PRO A 96 6.41 -0.13 -10.13
C PRO A 96 7.44 0.25 -9.08
N HIS A 97 6.99 0.93 -8.05
CA HIS A 97 7.85 1.38 -6.97
C HIS A 97 7.13 1.08 -5.67
N LEU A 98 7.72 0.24 -4.84
CA LEU A 98 7.13 -0.12 -3.56
C LEU A 98 7.88 0.59 -2.45
N LEU A 99 7.12 1.31 -1.62
CA LEU A 99 7.64 1.90 -0.40
C LEU A 99 7.12 1.10 0.77
N VAL A 100 7.98 0.74 1.70
CA VAL A 100 7.55 0.06 2.92
C VAL A 100 7.63 1.05 4.05
N TYR A 101 6.49 1.28 4.68
CA TYR A 101 6.37 2.18 5.83
C TYR A 101 6.21 1.39 7.11
N HIS A 102 6.76 1.91 8.20
CA HIS A 102 6.46 1.40 9.52
C HIS A 102 6.37 2.59 10.46
N LYS A 103 5.19 2.74 11.06
CA LYS A 103 4.92 3.84 12.00
C LYS A 103 5.22 5.20 11.39
N GLY A 104 4.77 5.35 10.14
CA GLY A 104 4.87 6.63 9.45
C GLY A 104 6.19 6.91 8.77
N GLU A 105 7.16 5.99 8.86
CA GLU A 105 8.48 6.20 8.27
C GLU A 105 8.75 5.20 7.18
N ILE A 106 9.38 5.67 6.11
CA ILE A 106 9.79 4.78 5.02
C ILE A 106 11.02 4.02 5.47
N ILE A 107 10.91 2.70 5.53
CA ILE A 107 12.03 1.87 5.96
C ILE A 107 12.67 1.08 4.84
N LYS A 108 11.97 0.89 3.72
CA LYS A 108 12.51 0.16 2.58
C LYS A 108 11.91 0.67 1.29
N ARG A 109 12.63 0.46 0.19
CA ARG A 109 12.17 0.78 -1.16
C ARG A 109 12.52 -0.38 -2.07
N HIS A 110 11.67 -0.60 -3.07
CA HIS A 110 11.96 -1.56 -4.12
C HIS A 110 11.43 -0.99 -5.43
N VAL A 111 12.29 -0.90 -6.45
CA VAL A 111 11.90 -0.37 -7.75
C VAL A 111 11.98 -1.50 -8.77
N GLY A 112 10.93 -1.63 -9.57
CA GLY A 112 10.90 -2.58 -10.67
C GLY A 112 10.15 -3.84 -10.35
N SER A 113 9.93 -4.64 -11.40
CA SER A 113 9.23 -5.90 -11.30
C SER A 113 10.14 -6.94 -10.66
N ALA A 114 9.52 -7.94 -10.03
CA ALA A 114 10.27 -9.04 -9.42
C ALA A 114 9.32 -10.21 -9.23
N PRO A 115 9.85 -11.43 -9.02
CA PRO A 115 9.00 -12.57 -8.70
C PRO A 115 8.33 -12.40 -7.35
N ARG A 116 7.22 -13.11 -7.16
CA ARG A 116 6.50 -13.07 -5.90
C ARG A 116 7.39 -13.40 -4.71
N SER A 117 8.32 -14.35 -4.89
CA SER A 117 9.20 -14.75 -3.81
C SER A 117 10.09 -13.60 -3.33
N THR A 118 10.48 -12.72 -4.22
CA THR A 118 11.27 -11.54 -3.85
C THR A 118 10.46 -10.62 -2.95
N PHE A 119 9.21 -10.37 -3.32
CA PHE A 119 8.36 -9.51 -2.51
C PHE A 119 8.02 -10.16 -1.18
N ARG A 120 7.79 -11.49 -1.19
CA ARG A 120 7.53 -12.18 0.07
C ARG A 120 8.72 -12.02 1.02
N ALA A 121 9.93 -12.20 0.52
CA ALA A 121 11.11 -12.06 1.36
C ALA A 121 11.24 -10.63 1.91
N LEU A 122 10.95 -9.64 1.08
CA LEU A 122 10.97 -8.26 1.50
C LEU A 122 9.98 -8.02 2.64
N PHE A 123 8.76 -8.53 2.49
CA PHE A 123 7.71 -8.34 3.49
C PHE A 123 8.05 -9.07 4.78
N GLU A 124 8.56 -10.30 4.67
CA GLU A 124 8.93 -11.07 5.85
C GLU A 124 10.06 -10.39 6.62
N SER A 125 11.01 -9.81 5.90
CA SER A 125 12.12 -9.13 6.57
C SER A 125 11.64 -7.88 7.31
N THR A 126 10.54 -7.28 6.84
CA THR A 126 9.96 -6.13 7.50
C THR A 126 9.35 -6.50 8.86
N LEU A 127 8.88 -7.73 8.98
CA LEU A 127 8.17 -8.17 10.18
C LEU A 127 9.09 -8.80 11.23
N VAL A 128 10.35 -8.98 10.89
CA VAL A 128 11.25 -9.73 11.78
C VAL A 128 11.75 -8.87 12.91
N ASP A 129 11.78 -7.61 12.78
CA ASP A 129 12.25 -6.82 13.85
C ASP A 129 11.29 -6.65 14.89
#